data_8dc2f228f2da6ca9b9f881d4b6640371
#
_entry.id   8dc2f228f2da6ca9b9f881d4b6640371
#
_cell.length_a   1.000
_cell.length_b   1.000
_cell.length_c   1.000
_cell.angle_alpha   90.00
_cell.angle_beta   90.00
_cell.angle_gamma   90.00
#
_symmetry.space_group_name_H-M   'P 1'
#
loop_
_entity.id
_entity.type
_entity.pdbx_description
1 polymer ?
#
loop_
_entity_poly.entity_id
_entity_poly.type
_entity_poly.pdbx_seq_one_letter_code
_entity_poly.pdbx_strand_id
1 'polypeptide(L)' 'MPIGITAKKAGVSRQSLQYYIMVGLLDPTEVTATGRRLFDQKDVQRIKLIKRLNDSGYPLRDIRELFLDGRANLKGVEQ' A
#
# COMPACT_ATOMS: atom_id res chain seq x y z
N MET A 1 3.68 13.19 0.08
CA MET A 1 2.50 13.79 -0.61
C MET A 1 1.21 13.39 0.06
N PRO A 2 0.17 14.22 -0.02
CA PRO A 2 -1.13 13.92 0.57
C PRO A 2 -1.83 12.75 -0.12
N ILE A 3 -2.81 12.17 0.56
CA ILE A 3 -3.52 10.98 0.09
C ILE A 3 -4.20 11.19 -1.29
N GLY A 4 -4.79 12.36 -1.54
CA GLY A 4 -5.46 12.62 -2.81
C GLY A 4 -4.50 12.63 -3.99
N ILE A 5 -3.34 13.23 -3.82
CA ILE A 5 -2.30 13.29 -4.85
C ILE A 5 -1.71 11.90 -5.07
N THR A 6 -1.46 11.16 -3.98
CA THR A 6 -0.93 9.80 -4.03
C THR A 6 -1.87 8.88 -4.80
N ALA A 7 -3.16 8.93 -4.49
CA ALA A 7 -4.17 8.13 -5.18
C ALA A 7 -4.20 8.44 -6.68
N LYS A 8 -4.16 9.71 -7.03
CA LYS A 8 -4.17 10.13 -8.43
C LYS A 8 -2.94 9.61 -9.17
N LYS A 9 -1.76 9.73 -8.58
CA LYS A 9 -0.53 9.23 -9.18
C LYS A 9 -0.52 7.72 -9.33
N ALA A 10 -1.12 7.02 -8.41
CA ALA A 10 -1.19 5.56 -8.45
C ALA A 10 -2.33 5.02 -9.32
N GLY A 11 -3.23 5.89 -9.78
CA GLY A 11 -4.34 5.48 -10.62
C GLY A 11 -5.46 4.79 -9.89
N VAL A 12 -5.65 5.08 -8.60
CA VAL A 12 -6.73 4.52 -7.78
C VAL A 12 -7.58 5.65 -7.21
N SER A 13 -8.78 5.32 -6.75
CA SER A 13 -9.60 6.29 -6.07
C SER A 13 -9.07 6.54 -4.66
N ARG A 14 -9.38 7.72 -4.11
CA ARG A 14 -9.04 8.05 -2.74
C ARG A 14 -9.66 7.05 -1.76
N GLN A 15 -10.88 6.65 -2.04
CA GLN A 15 -11.60 5.67 -1.22
C GLN A 15 -10.88 4.31 -1.22
N SER A 16 -10.42 3.86 -2.38
CA SER A 16 -9.66 2.62 -2.48
C SER A 16 -8.38 2.69 -1.67
N LEU A 17 -7.67 3.81 -1.76
CA LEU A 17 -6.44 4.00 -1.01
C LEU A 17 -6.69 3.97 0.49
N GLN A 18 -7.75 4.61 0.97
CA GLN A 18 -8.13 4.56 2.37
C GLN A 18 -8.42 3.12 2.81
N TYR A 19 -9.07 2.35 1.95
CA TYR A 19 -9.35 0.96 2.24
C TYR A 19 -8.07 0.13 2.34
N TYR A 20 -7.12 0.35 1.45
CA TYR A 20 -5.81 -0.34 1.50
C TYR A 20 -5.10 -0.07 2.83
N ILE A 21 -5.16 1.15 3.32
CA ILE A 21 -4.57 1.51 4.60
C ILE A 21 -5.30 0.79 5.73
N MET A 22 -6.62 0.78 5.70
CA MET A 22 -7.47 0.17 6.73
C MET A 22 -7.19 -1.32 6.88
N VAL A 23 -7.01 -2.03 5.77
CA VAL A 23 -6.78 -3.48 5.81
C VAL A 23 -5.32 -3.85 6.02
N GLY A 24 -4.43 -2.87 6.16
CA GLY A 24 -3.03 -3.14 6.48
C GLY A 24 -2.14 -3.42 5.28
N LEU A 25 -2.57 -3.06 4.06
CA LEU A 25 -1.76 -3.24 2.86
C LEU A 25 -0.72 -2.14 2.69
N LEU A 26 -0.94 -1.00 3.31
CA LEU A 26 -0.13 0.17 3.11
C LEU A 26 -0.08 0.99 4.39
N ASP A 27 1.12 1.39 4.77
CA ASP A 27 1.33 2.31 5.89
C ASP A 27 1.82 3.64 5.34
N PRO A 28 1.27 4.79 5.80
CA PRO A 28 1.80 6.09 5.40
C PRO A 28 3.26 6.22 5.83
N THR A 29 4.06 6.88 5.01
CA THR A 29 5.47 7.14 5.34
C THR A 29 5.58 8.03 6.57
N GLU A 30 4.73 9.02 6.68
CA GLU A 30 4.71 9.94 7.80
C GLU A 30 3.30 10.34 8.15
N VAL A 31 3.12 10.74 9.42
CA VAL A 31 1.89 11.36 9.89
C VAL A 31 2.29 12.72 10.46
N THR A 32 1.67 13.79 9.96
CA THR A 32 1.97 15.14 10.45
C THR A 32 1.39 15.36 11.84
N ALA A 33 1.80 16.46 12.50
CA ALA A 33 1.28 16.83 13.81
C ALA A 33 -0.23 17.02 13.84
N THR A 34 -0.84 17.34 12.69
CA THR A 34 -2.28 17.48 12.55
C THR A 34 -3.00 16.19 12.20
N GLY A 35 -2.27 15.06 12.18
CA GLY A 35 -2.84 13.75 11.84
C GLY A 35 -2.96 13.47 10.36
N ARG A 36 -2.36 14.29 9.52
CA ARG A 36 -2.37 14.09 8.07
C ARG A 36 -1.40 13.00 7.68
N ARG A 37 -1.87 12.07 6.86
CA ARG A 37 -1.01 11.00 6.34
C ARG A 37 -0.26 11.48 5.11
N LEU A 38 1.04 11.20 5.07
CA LEU A 38 1.89 11.53 3.94
C LEU A 38 2.47 10.26 3.34
N PHE A 39 2.65 10.28 2.03
CA PHE A 39 3.13 9.15 1.25
C PHE A 39 4.32 9.56 0.41
N ASP A 40 5.14 8.59 0.01
CA ASP A 40 6.28 8.83 -0.87
C ASP A 40 6.15 8.03 -2.17
N GLN A 41 7.19 8.11 -3.01
CA GLN A 41 7.18 7.43 -4.29
C GLN A 41 7.13 5.91 -4.15
N LYS A 42 7.71 5.36 -3.09
CA LYS A 42 7.65 3.92 -2.83
C LYS A 42 6.23 3.48 -2.56
N ASP A 43 5.46 4.30 -1.85
CA ASP A 43 4.05 4.03 -1.60
C ASP A 43 3.25 4.01 -2.90
N VAL A 44 3.54 4.93 -3.81
CA VAL A 44 2.88 4.96 -5.12
C VAL A 44 3.13 3.65 -5.86
N GLN A 45 4.37 3.17 -5.87
CA GLN A 45 4.71 1.92 -6.54
C GLN A 45 4.01 0.73 -5.89
N ARG A 46 3.93 0.71 -4.56
CA ARG A 46 3.24 -0.33 -3.82
C ARG A 46 1.75 -0.36 -4.13
N ILE A 47 1.13 0.81 -4.20
CA ILE A 47 -0.30 0.92 -4.54
C ILE A 47 -0.56 0.41 -5.95
N LYS A 48 0.30 0.75 -6.90
CA LYS A 48 0.18 0.26 -8.27
C LYS A 48 0.26 -1.25 -8.32
N LEU A 49 1.14 -1.85 -7.55
CA LEU A 49 1.28 -3.30 -7.47
C LEU A 49 0.03 -3.94 -6.86
N ILE A 50 -0.50 -3.36 -5.79
CA ILE A 50 -1.73 -3.83 -5.15
C ILE A 50 -2.88 -3.83 -6.16
N LYS A 51 -3.04 -2.73 -6.87
CA LYS A 51 -4.09 -2.61 -7.89
C LYS A 51 -3.94 -3.65 -8.97
N ARG A 52 -2.72 -3.84 -9.48
CA ARG A 52 -2.45 -4.83 -10.53
C ARG A 52 -2.80 -6.24 -10.07
N LEU A 53 -2.38 -6.62 -8.87
CA LEU A 53 -2.68 -7.95 -8.34
C LEU A 53 -4.17 -8.12 -8.12
N ASN A 54 -4.84 -7.12 -7.60
CA ASN A 54 -6.28 -7.19 -7.38
C ASN A 54 -7.05 -7.30 -8.70
N ASP A 55 -6.64 -6.53 -9.71
CA ASP A 55 -7.26 -6.60 -11.04
C ASP A 55 -7.02 -7.94 -11.71
N SER A 56 -5.95 -8.63 -11.35
CA SER A 56 -5.62 -9.97 -11.87
C SER A 56 -6.40 -11.08 -11.15
N GLY A 57 -7.23 -10.75 -10.17
CA GLY A 57 -8.09 -11.71 -9.50
C GLY A 57 -7.69 -12.04 -8.07
N TYR A 58 -6.62 -11.46 -7.54
CA TYR A 58 -6.24 -11.71 -6.16
C TYR A 58 -7.08 -10.85 -5.21
N PRO A 59 -7.78 -11.46 -4.24
CA PRO A 59 -8.45 -10.69 -3.19
C PRO A 59 -7.44 -9.88 -2.38
N LEU A 60 -7.89 -8.77 -1.84
CA LEU A 60 -7.00 -7.92 -1.05
C LEU A 60 -6.40 -8.63 0.15
N ARG A 61 -7.16 -9.54 0.77
CA ARG A 61 -6.66 -10.37 1.87
C ARG A 61 -5.43 -11.18 1.44
N ASP A 62 -5.51 -11.80 0.26
CA ASP A 62 -4.41 -12.63 -0.25
C ASP A 62 -3.20 -11.78 -0.58
N ILE A 63 -3.41 -10.59 -1.12
CA ILE A 63 -2.32 -9.66 -1.41
C ILE A 63 -1.62 -9.26 -0.11
N ARG A 64 -2.38 -8.99 0.95
CA ARG A 64 -1.82 -8.67 2.26
C ARG A 64 -0.95 -9.82 2.78
N GLU A 65 -1.41 -11.04 2.65
CA GLU A 65 -0.65 -12.21 3.08
C GLU A 65 0.64 -12.37 2.28
N LEU A 66 0.58 -12.14 0.96
CA LEU A 66 1.77 -12.18 0.11
C LEU A 66 2.82 -11.17 0.58
N PHE A 67 2.40 -9.97 0.92
CA PHE A 67 3.34 -8.95 1.41
C PHE A 67 3.96 -9.33 2.75
N LEU A 68 3.17 -9.89 3.66
CA LEU A 68 3.67 -10.34 4.95
C LEU A 68 4.62 -11.52 4.79
N ASP A 69 4.26 -12.50 3.98
CA ASP A 69 5.10 -13.66 3.71
C ASP A 69 6.39 -13.26 3.00
N GLY A 70 6.31 -12.32 2.05
CA GLY A 70 7.48 -11.80 1.39
C GLY A 70 8.46 -11.15 2.35
N ARG A 71 7.97 -10.42 3.34
CA ARG A 71 8.82 -9.85 4.39
C ARG A 71 9.47 -10.92 5.24
N ALA A 72 8.69 -11.92 5.62
CA ALA A 72 9.20 -13.03 6.42
C ALA A 72 10.26 -13.81 5.65
N ASN A 73 10.01 -14.08 4.38
CA ASN A 73 10.96 -14.79 3.52
C ASN A 73 12.26 -14.00 3.33
N LEU A 74 12.16 -12.69 3.15
CA LEU A 74 13.33 -11.84 3.03
C LEU A 74 14.18 -11.88 4.28
N LYS A 75 13.56 -11.85 5.44
CA LYS A 75 14.27 -11.98 6.72
C LYS A 75 14.93 -13.34 6.84
N GLY A 76 14.27 -14.38 6.41
CA GLY A 76 14.83 -15.73 6.43
C GLY A 76 16.02 -15.87 5.51
N VAL A 77 15.98 -15.27 4.35
CA VAL A 77 17.07 -15.33 3.37
C VAL A 77 18.29 -14.55 3.86
N GLU A 78 18.09 -13.45 4.54
CA GLU A 78 19.17 -12.63 5.08
C GLU A 78 19.91 -13.30 6.24
N GLN A 79 19.31 -14.28 6.83
CA GLN A 79 19.93 -15.06 7.89
C GLN A 79 20.75 -16.20 7.33
#